data_be8f2d7c74c35269ef6b7a98c0d4a3de
#
_entry.id   be8f2d7c74c35269ef6b7a98c0d4a3de
#
_cell.length_a   1.000
_cell.length_b   1.000
_cell.length_c   1.000
_cell.angle_alpha   90.00
_cell.angle_beta   90.00
_cell.angle_gamma   90.00
#
_symmetry.space_group_name_H-M   'P 1'
#
loop_
_entity.id
_entity.type
_entity.pdbx_description
1 polymer ?
#
loop_
_entity_poly.entity_id
_entity_poly.type
_entity_poly.pdbx_seq_one_letter_code
_entity_poly.pdbx_strand_id
1 'polypeptide(L)'
;PEVPGLVYKLAPMDEKMRKLPHVRKLWEGILDVCEVRDVFTGKLVDEKQYDIDHFIPWSFVMNDELWNLMPMDSSLNSSKNNKLPKWEPFFEVFAGNQFIMYEKIYEKPELHKLFEACYRDNLHSIWAVRELYTAGKGKPEFCHILEKNMQPVYDSARRQGYEIWNRDKVQ
;
A
#
# COMPACT_ATOMS: atom_id res chain seq x y z
N PRO A 1 22.69 11.37 23.43
CA PRO A 1 22.16 10.09 22.99
C PRO A 1 21.64 10.19 21.57
N GLU A 2 21.89 9.19 20.82
CA GLU A 2 21.37 9.12 19.47
C GLU A 2 19.87 8.97 19.49
N VAL A 3 19.23 9.75 18.63
CA VAL A 3 17.80 9.57 18.38
C VAL A 3 17.70 8.45 17.36
N PRO A 4 17.12 7.29 17.70
CA PRO A 4 17.06 6.17 16.76
C PRO A 4 16.46 6.54 15.40
N GLY A 5 15.45 7.42 15.40
CA GLY A 5 14.84 7.88 14.17
C GLY A 5 15.78 8.75 13.31
N LEU A 6 16.82 9.32 13.90
CA LEU A 6 17.79 10.12 13.16
C LEU A 6 18.66 9.26 12.26
N VAL A 7 19.01 8.07 12.71
CA VAL A 7 19.79 7.14 11.88
C VAL A 7 19.03 6.80 10.61
N TYR A 8 17.75 6.56 10.70
CA TYR A 8 16.93 6.27 9.52
C TYR A 8 16.76 7.47 8.63
N LYS A 9 16.74 8.68 9.19
CA LYS A 9 16.61 9.91 8.40
C LYS A 9 17.90 10.26 7.67
N LEU A 10 19.04 9.94 8.25
CA LEU A 10 20.34 10.24 7.66
C LEU A 10 20.83 9.15 6.71
N ALA A 11 20.48 7.90 7.00
CA ALA A 11 20.81 6.79 6.11
C ALA A 11 19.82 6.83 4.94
N PRO A 12 20.31 6.87 3.70
CA PRO A 12 19.40 6.70 2.57
C PRO A 12 18.63 5.41 2.80
N MET A 13 17.33 5.46 2.57
CA MET A 13 16.52 4.27 2.66
C MET A 13 16.99 3.31 1.60
N ASP A 14 17.85 2.40 2.02
CA ASP A 14 18.40 1.38 1.16
C ASP A 14 17.28 0.44 0.76
N GLU A 15 17.25 0.05 -0.50
CA GLU A 15 16.33 -0.96 -1.00
C GLU A 15 16.44 -2.28 -0.20
N LYS A 16 17.57 -2.53 0.40
CA LYS A 16 17.77 -3.69 1.28
C LYS A 16 16.87 -3.67 2.51
N MET A 17 16.46 -2.49 2.96
CA MET A 17 15.55 -2.33 4.09
C MET A 17 14.09 -2.40 3.64
N ARG A 18 13.84 -2.32 2.35
CA ARG A 18 12.51 -2.43 1.77
C ARG A 18 12.33 -3.82 1.18
N LYS A 19 11.36 -4.53 1.69
CA LYS A 19 11.11 -5.91 1.26
C LYS A 19 9.98 -5.96 0.26
N LEU A 20 10.22 -5.37 -0.90
CA LEU A 20 9.22 -5.18 -1.94
C LEU A 20 9.21 -6.19 -3.09
N PRO A 21 10.23 -7.05 -3.31
CA PRO A 21 10.26 -7.89 -4.50
C PRO A 21 9.02 -8.76 -4.68
N HIS A 22 8.53 -9.37 -3.61
CA HIS A 22 7.35 -10.24 -3.69
C HIS A 22 6.07 -9.45 -3.92
N VAL A 23 5.96 -8.28 -3.31
CA VAL A 23 4.82 -7.39 -3.52
C VAL A 23 4.80 -6.88 -4.95
N ARG A 24 5.97 -6.53 -5.49
CA ARG A 24 6.10 -6.07 -6.87
C ARG A 24 5.65 -7.17 -7.84
N LYS A 25 6.09 -8.40 -7.62
CA LYS A 25 5.69 -9.53 -8.46
C LYS A 25 4.19 -9.79 -8.40
N LEU A 26 3.61 -9.68 -7.20
CA LEU A 26 2.17 -9.87 -7.05
C LEU A 26 1.40 -8.80 -7.84
N TRP A 27 1.76 -7.53 -7.69
CA TRP A 27 1.09 -6.47 -8.42
C TRP A 27 1.31 -6.56 -9.93
N GLU A 28 2.50 -6.98 -10.37
CA GLU A 28 2.73 -7.28 -11.79
C GLU A 28 1.72 -8.31 -12.30
N GLY A 29 1.56 -9.40 -11.55
CA GLY A 29 0.59 -10.44 -11.91
C GLY A 29 -0.85 -9.92 -11.95
N ILE A 30 -1.22 -9.06 -11.01
CA ILE A 30 -2.55 -8.44 -11.00
C ILE A 30 -2.74 -7.56 -12.25
N LEU A 31 -1.75 -6.73 -12.56
CA LEU A 31 -1.83 -5.82 -13.71
C LEU A 31 -1.88 -6.58 -15.05
N ASP A 32 -1.33 -7.79 -15.10
CA ASP A 32 -1.39 -8.62 -16.29
C ASP A 32 -2.80 -9.16 -16.58
N VAL A 33 -3.65 -9.27 -15.56
CA VAL A 33 -4.96 -9.91 -15.70
C VAL A 33 -6.14 -8.94 -15.55
N CYS A 34 -5.92 -7.74 -15.06
CA CYS A 34 -7.00 -6.77 -14.94
C CYS A 34 -6.46 -5.34 -14.92
N GLU A 35 -7.35 -4.42 -15.23
CA GLU A 35 -7.04 -3.00 -15.21
C GLU A 35 -7.10 -2.48 -13.78
N VAL A 36 -6.08 -1.72 -13.38
CA VAL A 36 -6.03 -1.05 -12.09
C VAL A 36 -5.75 0.42 -12.36
N ARG A 37 -6.46 1.29 -11.66
CA ARG A 37 -6.26 2.72 -11.80
C ARG A 37 -5.40 3.24 -10.66
N ASP A 38 -4.47 4.12 -11.00
CA ASP A 38 -3.66 4.80 -10.00
C ASP A 38 -4.58 5.55 -9.02
N VAL A 39 -4.28 5.42 -7.74
CA VAL A 39 -5.11 6.00 -6.68
C VAL A 39 -5.24 7.52 -6.82
N PHE A 40 -4.17 8.18 -7.24
CA PHE A 40 -4.09 9.64 -7.20
C PHE A 40 -4.39 10.31 -8.53
N THR A 41 -4.15 9.62 -9.64
CA THR A 41 -4.40 10.21 -10.97
C THR A 41 -5.70 9.74 -11.59
N GLY A 42 -6.23 8.58 -11.15
CA GLY A 42 -7.39 7.96 -11.77
C GLY A 42 -7.11 7.35 -13.14
N LYS A 43 -5.88 7.44 -13.63
CA LYS A 43 -5.48 6.85 -14.92
C LYS A 43 -5.09 5.40 -14.72
N LEU A 44 -5.17 4.61 -15.80
CA LEU A 44 -4.67 3.24 -15.74
C LEU A 44 -3.19 3.24 -15.37
N VAL A 45 -2.82 2.33 -14.47
CA VAL A 45 -1.42 2.15 -14.10
C VAL A 45 -0.65 1.67 -15.33
N ASP A 46 0.41 2.41 -15.68
CA ASP A 46 1.31 2.04 -16.76
C ASP A 46 2.35 1.06 -16.23
N GLU A 47 2.34 -0.16 -16.76
CA GLU A 47 3.26 -1.23 -16.34
C GLU A 47 4.73 -0.84 -16.44
N LYS A 48 5.05 0.15 -17.27
CA LYS A 48 6.43 0.59 -17.48
C LYS A 48 6.83 1.78 -16.63
N GLN A 49 5.88 2.39 -15.91
CA GLN A 49 6.13 3.64 -15.22
C GLN A 49 5.42 3.71 -13.87
N TYR A 50 5.47 2.61 -13.10
CA TYR A 50 4.93 2.64 -11.75
C TYR A 50 5.96 2.13 -10.76
N ASP A 51 5.78 2.55 -9.51
CA ASP A 51 6.52 2.02 -8.38
C ASP A 51 5.53 1.46 -7.37
N ILE A 52 6.02 0.61 -6.48
CA ILE A 52 5.25 0.19 -5.31
C ILE A 52 5.51 1.22 -4.22
N ASP A 53 4.46 1.86 -3.74
CA ASP A 53 4.57 2.90 -2.73
C ASP A 53 3.64 2.62 -1.54
N HIS A 54 3.94 3.25 -0.42
CA HIS A 54 3.17 3.13 0.82
C HIS A 54 2.05 4.18 0.83
N PHE A 55 0.83 3.79 1.20
CA PHE A 55 -0.25 4.76 1.41
C PHE A 55 0.08 5.61 2.64
N ILE A 56 0.33 4.97 3.79
CA ILE A 56 0.87 5.65 4.97
C ILE A 56 2.38 5.56 4.89
N PRO A 57 3.11 6.69 4.97
CA PRO A 57 4.55 6.72 4.69
C PRO A 57 5.37 5.70 5.49
N TRP A 58 6.36 5.10 4.82
CA TRP A 58 7.27 4.16 5.46
C TRP A 58 7.96 4.77 6.69
N SER A 59 8.31 6.05 6.60
CA SER A 59 9.01 6.72 7.72
C SER A 59 8.20 6.69 9.02
N PHE A 60 6.88 6.51 8.93
CA PHE A 60 6.03 6.38 10.11
C PHE A 60 5.82 4.92 10.51
N VAL A 61 5.38 4.07 9.57
CA VAL A 61 5.04 2.68 9.90
C VAL A 61 6.26 1.79 10.01
N MET A 62 7.34 2.11 9.30
CA MET A 62 8.63 1.41 9.30
C MET A 62 8.51 -0.09 9.00
N ASN A 63 7.58 -0.44 8.14
CA ASN A 63 7.40 -1.81 7.65
C ASN A 63 6.88 -1.79 6.22
N ASP A 64 6.91 -2.94 5.58
CA ASP A 64 6.48 -3.14 4.20
C ASP A 64 5.29 -4.11 4.14
N GLU A 65 4.27 -3.84 4.93
CA GLU A 65 3.07 -4.68 4.96
C GLU A 65 2.26 -4.55 3.68
N LEU A 66 1.84 -5.68 3.15
CA LEU A 66 1.12 -5.75 1.87
C LEU A 66 -0.10 -4.83 1.83
N TRP A 67 -0.84 -4.76 2.94
CA TRP A 67 -2.07 -3.97 3.02
C TRP A 67 -1.84 -2.45 2.89
N ASN A 68 -0.61 -1.99 3.00
CA ASN A 68 -0.27 -0.56 2.88
C ASN A 68 0.43 -0.23 1.56
N LEU A 69 0.63 -1.21 0.69
CA LEU A 69 1.43 -1.05 -0.53
C LEU A 69 0.55 -1.04 -1.76
N MET A 70 0.87 -0.18 -2.70
CA MET A 70 0.07 0.04 -3.90
C MET A 70 0.95 0.38 -5.10
N PRO A 71 0.53 0.01 -6.32
CA PRO A 71 1.17 0.56 -7.50
C PRO A 71 0.80 2.04 -7.64
N MET A 72 1.77 2.86 -7.95
CA MET A 72 1.60 4.31 -8.09
C MET A 72 2.47 4.81 -9.24
N ASP A 73 1.93 5.75 -10.01
CA ASP A 73 2.71 6.41 -11.07
C ASP A 73 4.00 6.98 -10.49
N SER A 74 5.14 6.55 -11.05
CA SER A 74 6.45 6.92 -10.51
C SER A 74 6.74 8.42 -10.59
N SER A 75 6.06 9.15 -11.47
CA SER A 75 6.21 10.61 -11.55
C SER A 75 5.71 11.35 -10.30
N LEU A 76 4.93 10.69 -9.45
CA LEU A 76 4.39 11.29 -8.24
C LEU A 76 5.30 11.17 -7.02
N ASN A 77 6.37 10.35 -7.11
CA ASN A 77 7.22 10.04 -5.97
C ASN A 77 7.78 11.27 -5.25
N SER A 78 8.37 12.20 -5.98
CA SER A 78 8.98 13.37 -5.36
C SER A 78 7.94 14.32 -4.76
N SER A 79 6.78 14.43 -5.37
CA SER A 79 5.70 15.27 -4.85
C SER A 79 5.08 14.69 -3.59
N LYS A 80 4.82 13.38 -3.58
CA LYS A 80 4.23 12.71 -2.43
C LYS A 80 5.24 12.57 -1.30
N ASN A 81 6.45 12.09 -1.60
CA ASN A 81 7.52 11.91 -0.63
C ASN A 81 7.00 11.25 0.66
N ASN A 82 7.27 11.84 1.82
CA ASN A 82 6.85 11.33 3.14
C ASN A 82 5.53 11.94 3.62
N LYS A 83 4.72 12.46 2.71
CA LYS A 83 3.46 13.08 3.07
C LYS A 83 2.34 12.06 3.12
N LEU A 84 1.34 12.35 3.94
CA LEU A 84 0.12 11.56 3.98
C LEU A 84 -0.80 11.97 2.85
N PRO A 85 -1.34 11.03 2.06
CA PRO A 85 -2.42 11.39 1.14
C PRO A 85 -3.63 11.89 1.93
N LYS A 86 -4.47 12.70 1.31
CA LYS A 86 -5.75 13.02 1.91
C LYS A 86 -6.54 11.73 2.08
N TRP A 87 -7.15 11.54 3.26
CA TRP A 87 -7.94 10.35 3.49
C TRP A 87 -9.09 10.24 2.49
N GLU A 88 -9.84 11.32 2.35
CA GLU A 88 -10.87 11.41 1.32
C GLU A 88 -10.39 12.28 0.17
N PRO A 89 -10.57 11.89 -1.06
CA PRO A 89 -11.27 10.67 -1.54
C PRO A 89 -10.36 9.45 -1.70
N PHE A 90 -9.07 9.56 -1.37
CA PHE A 90 -8.07 8.61 -1.82
C PHE A 90 -8.12 7.26 -1.12
N PHE A 91 -8.51 7.22 0.14
CA PHE A 91 -8.56 5.92 0.82
C PHE A 91 -9.58 4.98 0.16
N GLU A 92 -10.72 5.48 -0.23
CA GLU A 92 -11.75 4.67 -0.89
C GLU A 92 -11.22 4.02 -2.16
N VAL A 93 -10.50 4.78 -2.97
CA VAL A 93 -9.90 4.26 -4.21
C VAL A 93 -8.81 3.25 -3.88
N PHE A 94 -7.97 3.56 -2.90
CA PHE A 94 -6.93 2.66 -2.43
C PHE A 94 -7.52 1.33 -1.95
N ALA A 95 -8.53 1.39 -1.10
CA ALA A 95 -9.19 0.19 -0.58
C ALA A 95 -9.82 -0.64 -1.71
N GLY A 96 -10.41 0.03 -2.69
CA GLY A 96 -10.95 -0.64 -3.87
C GLY A 96 -9.89 -1.41 -4.66
N ASN A 97 -8.70 -0.82 -4.82
CA ASN A 97 -7.59 -1.50 -5.48
C ASN A 97 -7.08 -2.68 -4.66
N GLN A 98 -7.03 -2.54 -3.34
CA GLN A 98 -6.66 -3.66 -2.46
C GLN A 98 -7.68 -4.80 -2.58
N PHE A 99 -8.95 -4.47 -2.71
CA PHE A 99 -9.97 -5.49 -2.91
C PHE A 99 -9.81 -6.19 -4.27
N ILE A 100 -9.45 -5.47 -5.31
CA ILE A 100 -9.15 -6.09 -6.62
C ILE A 100 -8.05 -7.14 -6.44
N MET A 101 -6.97 -6.79 -5.78
CA MET A 101 -5.88 -7.74 -5.53
C MET A 101 -6.38 -8.94 -4.73
N TYR A 102 -7.13 -8.70 -3.66
CA TYR A 102 -7.71 -9.76 -2.84
C TYR A 102 -8.59 -10.70 -3.65
N GLU A 103 -9.46 -10.17 -4.49
CA GLU A 103 -10.35 -10.96 -5.32
C GLU A 103 -9.55 -11.83 -6.29
N LYS A 104 -8.53 -11.27 -6.91
CA LYS A 104 -7.73 -11.99 -7.91
C LYS A 104 -6.87 -13.09 -7.29
N ILE A 105 -6.34 -12.91 -6.10
CA ILE A 105 -5.54 -13.97 -5.47
C ILE A 105 -6.39 -15.18 -5.09
N TYR A 106 -7.70 -15.01 -4.90
CA TYR A 106 -8.61 -16.13 -4.65
C TYR A 106 -9.25 -16.66 -5.91
N GLU A 107 -9.21 -15.90 -7.00
CA GLU A 107 -9.73 -16.34 -8.29
C GLU A 107 -8.71 -17.17 -9.07
N LYS A 108 -7.43 -16.82 -8.98
CA LYS A 108 -6.36 -17.41 -9.81
C LYS A 108 -5.28 -18.04 -8.94
N PRO A 109 -5.07 -19.38 -9.08
CA PRO A 109 -4.06 -20.07 -8.25
C PRO A 109 -2.65 -19.53 -8.41
N GLU A 110 -2.25 -19.10 -9.60
CA GLU A 110 -0.92 -18.53 -9.82
C GLU A 110 -0.73 -17.21 -9.07
N LEU A 111 -1.78 -16.41 -8.95
CA LEU A 111 -1.71 -15.18 -8.17
C LEU A 111 -1.71 -15.46 -6.67
N HIS A 112 -2.43 -16.49 -6.24
CA HIS A 112 -2.41 -16.90 -4.84
C HIS A 112 -1.00 -17.32 -4.41
N LYS A 113 -0.26 -17.99 -5.28
CA LYS A 113 1.13 -18.35 -5.00
C LYS A 113 2.01 -17.12 -4.83
N LEU A 114 1.81 -16.10 -5.65
CA LEU A 114 2.55 -14.85 -5.52
C LEU A 114 2.19 -14.13 -4.22
N PHE A 115 0.93 -14.21 -3.81
CA PHE A 115 0.48 -13.69 -2.53
C PHE A 115 1.15 -14.44 -1.37
N GLU A 116 1.18 -15.77 -1.41
CA GLU A 116 1.81 -16.58 -0.38
C GLU A 116 3.30 -16.27 -0.25
N ALA A 117 3.97 -15.93 -1.34
CA ALA A 117 5.37 -15.53 -1.31
C ALA A 117 5.61 -14.25 -0.50
N CYS A 118 4.57 -13.45 -0.28
CA CYS A 118 4.66 -12.23 0.52
C CYS A 118 4.65 -12.49 2.04
N TYR A 119 4.25 -13.67 2.48
CA TYR A 119 4.07 -13.93 3.92
C TYR A 119 5.28 -13.60 4.75
N ARG A 120 6.46 -14.02 4.32
CA ARG A 120 7.68 -13.85 5.09
C ARG A 120 8.03 -12.40 5.33
N ASP A 121 7.93 -11.58 4.30
CA ASP A 121 8.43 -10.20 4.34
C ASP A 121 7.34 -9.14 4.50
N ASN A 122 6.09 -9.48 4.16
CA ASN A 122 5.06 -8.45 3.96
C ASN A 122 3.74 -8.73 4.67
N LEU A 123 3.66 -9.76 5.51
CA LEU A 123 2.42 -10.13 6.20
C LEU A 123 2.70 -10.50 7.65
N HIS A 124 2.85 -9.48 8.50
CA HIS A 124 3.14 -9.67 9.93
C HIS A 124 2.00 -9.20 10.83
N SER A 125 1.10 -8.37 10.31
CA SER A 125 -0.04 -7.89 11.08
C SER A 125 -1.05 -9.02 11.29
N ILE A 126 -1.35 -9.32 12.55
CA ILE A 126 -2.28 -10.41 12.89
C ILE A 126 -3.66 -10.19 12.27
N TRP A 127 -4.17 -8.95 12.32
CA TRP A 127 -5.47 -8.63 11.76
C TRP A 127 -5.51 -8.85 10.25
N ALA A 128 -4.39 -8.58 9.56
CA ALA A 128 -4.33 -8.78 8.11
C ALA A 128 -4.38 -10.27 7.77
N VAL A 129 -3.58 -11.08 8.45
CA VAL A 129 -3.51 -12.51 8.19
C VAL A 129 -4.80 -13.23 8.61
N ARG A 130 -5.34 -12.90 9.77
CA ARG A 130 -6.47 -13.64 10.35
C ARG A 130 -7.83 -13.10 9.96
N GLU A 131 -7.93 -11.85 9.57
CA GLU A 131 -9.20 -11.25 9.17
C GLU A 131 -9.21 -10.83 7.72
N LEU A 132 -8.33 -9.87 7.36
CA LEU A 132 -8.40 -9.23 6.05
C LEU A 132 -8.26 -10.21 4.89
N TYR A 133 -7.22 -11.05 4.93
CA TYR A 133 -6.87 -11.91 3.80
C TYR A 133 -7.48 -13.30 3.85
N THR A 134 -8.34 -13.61 4.80
CA THR A 134 -9.09 -14.87 4.76
C THR A 134 -10.15 -14.82 3.66
N ALA A 135 -10.45 -15.97 3.06
CA ALA A 135 -11.32 -16.06 1.89
C ALA A 135 -12.78 -15.66 2.18
N GLY A 136 -13.51 -15.36 1.14
CA GLY A 136 -14.98 -15.30 1.19
C GLY A 136 -15.60 -13.96 1.49
N LYS A 137 -14.83 -12.85 1.45
CA LYS A 137 -15.38 -11.53 1.72
C LYS A 137 -15.81 -10.82 0.44
N GLY A 138 -16.91 -10.08 0.55
CA GLY A 138 -17.26 -9.09 -0.44
C GLY A 138 -16.51 -7.77 -0.21
N LYS A 139 -16.64 -6.86 -1.16
CA LYS A 139 -15.94 -5.57 -1.10
C LYS A 139 -16.27 -4.76 0.15
N PRO A 140 -17.54 -4.62 0.57
CA PRO A 140 -17.84 -3.82 1.76
C PRO A 140 -17.14 -4.33 3.02
N GLU A 141 -17.16 -5.64 3.24
CA GLU A 141 -16.53 -6.23 4.42
C GLU A 141 -15.02 -6.06 4.39
N PHE A 142 -14.40 -6.36 3.25
CA PHE A 142 -12.95 -6.22 3.09
C PHE A 142 -12.51 -4.78 3.34
N CYS A 143 -13.16 -3.82 2.69
CA CYS A 143 -12.81 -2.41 2.83
C CYS A 143 -13.05 -1.90 4.26
N HIS A 144 -14.08 -2.40 4.93
CA HIS A 144 -14.35 -2.02 6.32
C HIS A 144 -13.23 -2.49 7.26
N ILE A 145 -12.77 -3.73 7.11
CA ILE A 145 -11.66 -4.25 7.92
C ILE A 145 -10.40 -3.43 7.68
N LEU A 146 -10.11 -3.12 6.41
CA LEU A 146 -8.95 -2.32 6.05
C LEU A 146 -9.03 -0.93 6.69
N GLU A 147 -10.17 -0.27 6.57
CA GLU A 147 -10.37 1.08 7.11
C GLU A 147 -10.22 1.11 8.63
N LYS A 148 -10.88 0.19 9.33
CA LYS A 148 -10.86 0.20 10.80
C LYS A 148 -9.46 -0.02 11.37
N ASN A 149 -8.58 -0.66 10.61
CA ASN A 149 -7.20 -0.90 11.04
C ASN A 149 -6.23 0.16 10.55
N MET A 150 -6.45 0.75 9.39
CA MET A 150 -5.56 1.77 8.84
C MET A 150 -5.84 3.17 9.36
N GLN A 151 -7.11 3.52 9.59
CA GLN A 151 -7.46 4.87 9.99
C GLN A 151 -6.82 5.31 11.31
N PRO A 152 -6.79 4.46 12.37
CA PRO A 152 -6.09 4.85 13.60
C PRO A 152 -4.60 5.12 13.38
N VAL A 153 -3.94 4.35 12.52
CA VAL A 153 -2.53 4.54 12.18
C VAL A 153 -2.35 5.87 11.44
N TYR A 154 -3.19 6.13 10.46
CA TYR A 154 -3.20 7.39 9.73
C TYR A 154 -3.40 8.58 10.67
N ASP A 155 -4.39 8.51 11.55
CA ASP A 155 -4.67 9.59 12.49
C ASP A 155 -3.51 9.81 13.47
N SER A 156 -2.85 8.73 13.87
CA SER A 156 -1.64 8.83 14.72
C SER A 156 -0.52 9.56 14.00
N ALA A 157 -0.28 9.27 12.73
CA ALA A 157 0.72 9.97 11.93
C ALA A 157 0.40 11.47 11.85
N ARG A 158 -0.86 11.81 11.65
CA ARG A 158 -1.29 13.21 11.63
C ARG A 158 -1.02 13.91 12.96
N ARG A 159 -1.36 13.27 14.07
CA ARG A 159 -1.12 13.82 15.41
C ARG A 159 0.36 14.04 15.68
N GLN A 160 1.22 13.23 15.06
CA GLN A 160 2.66 13.37 15.20
C GLN A 160 3.27 14.40 14.25
N GLY A 161 2.45 15.09 13.48
CA GLY A 161 2.89 16.20 12.66
C GLY A 161 3.19 15.87 11.21
N TYR A 162 2.82 14.68 10.73
CA TYR A 162 2.99 14.37 9.31
C TYR A 162 2.15 15.31 8.46
N GLU A 163 2.81 15.88 7.44
CA GLU A 163 2.19 16.80 6.52
C GLU A 163 1.24 16.08 5.57
N ILE A 164 0.11 16.70 5.29
CA ILE A 164 -0.82 16.19 4.28
C ILE A 164 -0.34 16.61 2.91
N TRP A 165 -0.30 15.66 1.99
CA TRP A 165 -0.03 15.96 0.58
C TRP A 165 -1.24 16.69 0.00
N ASN A 166 -1.01 17.87 -0.54
CA ASN A 166 -2.10 18.74 -0.98
C ASN A 166 -2.72 18.39 -2.33
N ARG A 167 -2.35 17.25 -2.89
CA ARG A 167 -2.92 16.81 -4.15
C ARG A 167 -4.41 16.53 -4.01
N ASP A 168 -5.19 17.12 -4.88
CA ASP A 168 -6.62 16.86 -4.97
C ASP A 168 -6.89 15.75 -5.98
N LYS A 169 -8.15 15.27 -5.99
CA LYS A 169 -8.58 14.28 -6.95
C LYS A 169 -8.33 14.81 -8.37
N VAL A 170 -7.70 14.00 -9.20
CA VAL A 170 -7.53 14.32 -10.62
C VAL A 170 -8.82 13.97 -11.35
N GLN A 171 -9.26 14.89 -12.16
CA GLN A 171 -10.44 14.71 -12.99
C GLN A 171 -10.13 13.91 -14.23
#